data_34b3e709df1018d49e2fb634d710354f
#
_entry.id   34b3e709df1018d49e2fb634d710354f
#
_cell.length_a   1.000
_cell.length_b   1.000
_cell.length_c   1.000
_cell.angle_alpha   90.00
_cell.angle_beta   90.00
_cell.angle_gamma   90.00
#
_symmetry.space_group_name_H-M   'P 1'
#
loop_
_entity.id
_entity.type
_entity.pdbx_description
1 polymer ?
#
loop_
_entity_poly.entity_id
_entity_poly.type
_entity_poly.pdbx_seq_one_letter_code
_entity_poly.pdbx_strand_id
1 'polypeptide(L)'
;MFQNSVKNGVYPAPLQSLWAMVAIITSLHFAGFKMPYSLTDKILTLLPGKTLEWQFTACTIMAIVIWLTVIYTLRYTLKLLLMYKGWMYEQRGKNRQVSLKTKLWLLAVKILSSGGNKPLLYSYQGSLPRLPLPPVEETMKRYLRSVRPLYDDEQYTKVEKLAEEFRNGIATKLQRYLVLKSWWSSNYVSDWWEEYVYLRGRSPLIVNSNFYGIDAILMSPTQSQAARAAMIIHTCLQYRRLIERQELEPILIQGLVPLCSWQYERVFNTTRVPGVETDKIVHYNDTKHIVVYHKGRYFKVYIYHQNRILHPCEIEIQMQMILEDTSAPAPERTAWANARTEFFFKGTNRQSLDAVEKAAFVVALDDIPYEFDENDPSKLDQYGNILLCGKGYDRWFDKSFTLCFSTNGRIGFNAEHSW
;
A
#
# COMPACT_ATOMS: atom_id res chain seq x y z
N MET A 1 14.41 2.54 -11.11
CA MET A 1 13.42 1.50 -10.84
C MET A 1 14.07 0.11 -10.71
N PHE A 2 14.58 -0.51 -11.76
CA PHE A 2 15.18 -1.85 -11.70
C PHE A 2 16.26 -2.01 -10.60
N GLN A 3 17.23 -1.09 -10.52
CA GLN A 3 18.28 -1.14 -9.51
C GLN A 3 17.72 -1.13 -8.07
N ASN A 4 16.70 -0.32 -7.78
CA ASN A 4 16.08 -0.26 -6.45
C ASN A 4 15.25 -1.51 -6.16
N SER A 5 14.61 -2.09 -7.18
CA SER A 5 13.95 -3.39 -7.05
C SER A 5 14.93 -4.50 -6.66
N VAL A 6 16.11 -4.52 -7.30
CA VAL A 6 17.19 -5.46 -6.94
C VAL A 6 17.69 -5.20 -5.50
N LYS A 7 17.94 -3.94 -5.12
CA LYS A 7 18.35 -3.59 -3.75
C LYS A 7 17.32 -4.05 -2.72
N ASN A 8 16.03 -3.83 -2.96
CA ASN A 8 14.94 -4.36 -2.12
C ASN A 8 14.97 -5.90 -2.08
N GLY A 9 15.21 -6.50 -3.25
CA GLY A 9 15.24 -7.96 -3.41
C GLY A 9 16.40 -8.63 -2.66
N VAL A 10 17.48 -7.98 -2.33
CA VAL A 10 18.65 -8.58 -1.64
C VAL A 10 18.85 -8.07 -0.20
N TYR A 11 18.08 -7.06 0.22
CA TYR A 11 18.16 -6.56 1.59
C TYR A 11 17.98 -7.71 2.63
N PRO A 12 18.72 -7.75 3.76
CA PRO A 12 19.57 -6.68 4.30
C PRO A 12 21.03 -6.64 3.76
N ALA A 13 21.44 -7.55 2.89
CA ALA A 13 22.79 -7.53 2.35
C ALA A 13 22.97 -6.42 1.30
N PRO A 14 24.12 -5.71 1.28
CA PRO A 14 24.42 -4.77 0.21
C PRO A 14 24.74 -5.51 -1.08
N LEU A 15 24.33 -4.96 -2.23
CA LEU A 15 24.57 -5.57 -3.55
C LEU A 15 26.07 -5.78 -3.82
N GLN A 16 26.91 -4.87 -3.32
CA GLN A 16 28.38 -4.95 -3.44
C GLN A 16 28.97 -6.19 -2.77
N SER A 17 28.30 -6.77 -1.78
CA SER A 17 28.75 -8.00 -1.11
C SER A 17 28.81 -9.21 -2.04
N LEU A 18 28.06 -9.20 -3.17
CA LEU A 18 28.18 -10.23 -4.20
C LEU A 18 29.58 -10.22 -4.84
N TRP A 19 30.08 -9.05 -5.23
CA TRP A 19 31.41 -8.93 -5.84
C TRP A 19 32.51 -9.32 -4.88
N ALA A 20 32.38 -8.93 -3.61
CA ALA A 20 33.32 -9.39 -2.56
C ALA A 20 33.29 -10.91 -2.41
N MET A 21 32.11 -11.54 -2.44
CA MET A 21 31.98 -12.98 -2.38
C MET A 21 32.60 -13.68 -3.59
N VAL A 22 32.38 -13.15 -4.80
CA VAL A 22 33.01 -13.68 -6.03
C VAL A 22 34.54 -13.59 -5.93
N ALA A 23 35.07 -12.43 -5.51
CA ALA A 23 36.52 -12.24 -5.36
C ALA A 23 37.12 -13.23 -4.33
N ILE A 24 36.48 -13.38 -3.16
CA ILE A 24 36.93 -14.30 -2.11
C ILE A 24 36.92 -15.75 -2.60
N ILE A 25 35.84 -16.21 -3.20
CA ILE A 25 35.72 -17.62 -3.63
C ILE A 25 36.71 -17.91 -4.77
N THR A 26 36.83 -17.00 -5.71
CA THR A 26 37.81 -17.14 -6.80
C THR A 26 39.26 -17.19 -6.29
N SER A 27 39.61 -16.27 -5.37
CA SER A 27 40.95 -16.23 -4.77
C SER A 27 41.26 -17.53 -3.99
N LEU A 28 40.31 -18.03 -3.20
CA LEU A 28 40.45 -19.28 -2.44
C LEU A 28 40.63 -20.47 -3.38
N HIS A 29 39.85 -20.55 -4.45
CA HIS A 29 39.94 -21.64 -5.43
C HIS A 29 41.33 -21.67 -6.11
N PHE A 30 41.80 -20.53 -6.58
CA PHE A 30 43.13 -20.45 -7.24
C PHE A 30 44.32 -20.55 -6.26
N ALA A 31 44.08 -20.27 -4.96
CA ALA A 31 45.06 -20.54 -3.91
C ALA A 31 45.12 -22.04 -3.48
N GLY A 32 44.30 -22.90 -4.10
CA GLY A 32 44.27 -24.32 -3.83
C GLY A 32 43.47 -24.77 -2.62
N PHE A 33 42.66 -23.84 -2.03
CA PHE A 33 41.75 -24.22 -0.96
C PHE A 33 40.54 -25.02 -1.49
N LYS A 34 40.36 -26.23 -0.98
CA LYS A 34 39.22 -27.05 -1.32
C LYS A 34 37.97 -26.54 -0.58
N MET A 35 36.96 -26.13 -1.33
CA MET A 35 35.67 -25.74 -0.77
C MET A 35 34.99 -26.94 -0.11
N PRO A 36 34.18 -26.71 0.96
CA PRO A 36 33.41 -27.78 1.60
C PRO A 36 32.62 -28.61 0.59
N TYR A 37 32.65 -29.92 0.73
CA TYR A 37 31.98 -30.89 -0.16
C TYR A 37 32.42 -30.85 -1.63
N SER A 38 33.56 -30.24 -1.95
CA SER A 38 34.07 -30.06 -3.32
C SER A 38 33.05 -29.49 -4.28
N LEU A 39 32.22 -28.51 -3.81
CA LEU A 39 31.11 -27.98 -4.57
C LEU A 39 31.55 -27.27 -5.84
N THR A 40 32.67 -26.59 -5.81
CA THR A 40 33.23 -25.92 -7.01
C THR A 40 33.58 -26.94 -8.10
N ASP A 41 34.18 -28.07 -7.71
CA ASP A 41 34.54 -29.14 -8.64
C ASP A 41 33.30 -29.82 -9.21
N LYS A 42 32.27 -30.03 -8.39
CA LYS A 42 30.98 -30.56 -8.85
C LYS A 42 30.28 -29.63 -9.83
N ILE A 43 30.31 -28.32 -9.60
CA ILE A 43 29.78 -27.33 -10.56
C ILE A 43 30.59 -27.39 -11.84
N LEU A 44 31.91 -27.49 -11.75
CA LEU A 44 32.78 -27.57 -12.91
C LEU A 44 32.53 -28.83 -13.76
N THR A 45 32.12 -29.98 -13.14
CA THR A 45 31.73 -31.17 -13.90
C THR A 45 30.45 -31.03 -14.70
N LEU A 46 29.60 -30.06 -14.36
CA LEU A 46 28.38 -29.73 -15.09
C LEU A 46 28.62 -28.75 -16.24
N LEU A 47 29.80 -28.14 -16.32
CA LEU A 47 30.15 -27.18 -17.34
C LEU A 47 30.85 -27.84 -18.53
N PRO A 48 30.79 -27.27 -19.76
CA PRO A 48 31.29 -27.92 -20.98
C PRO A 48 32.80 -28.08 -21.04
N GLY A 49 33.56 -27.46 -20.13
CA GLY A 49 35.04 -27.50 -20.17
C GLY A 49 35.70 -27.23 -18.83
N LYS A 50 37.03 -27.42 -18.78
CA LYS A 50 37.88 -27.19 -17.60
C LYS A 50 38.87 -26.04 -17.79
N THR A 51 38.67 -25.20 -18.80
CA THR A 51 39.50 -24.02 -19.06
C THR A 51 39.40 -22.99 -17.92
N LEU A 52 40.28 -22.05 -17.87
CA LEU A 52 40.31 -20.97 -16.87
C LEU A 52 38.95 -20.23 -16.79
N GLU A 53 38.33 -20.00 -17.93
CA GLU A 53 37.03 -19.34 -18.05
C GLU A 53 35.91 -20.13 -17.33
N TRP A 54 35.91 -21.46 -17.52
CA TRP A 54 34.91 -22.33 -16.86
C TRP A 54 35.17 -22.47 -15.36
N GLN A 55 36.44 -22.44 -14.92
CA GLN A 55 36.76 -22.39 -13.48
C GLN A 55 36.26 -21.08 -12.84
N PHE A 56 36.50 -19.94 -13.50
CA PHE A 56 35.97 -18.66 -13.04
C PHE A 56 34.44 -18.65 -13.01
N THR A 57 33.80 -19.23 -14.03
CA THR A 57 32.33 -19.36 -14.10
C THR A 57 31.81 -20.23 -12.95
N ALA A 58 32.46 -21.36 -12.65
CA ALA A 58 32.09 -22.23 -11.54
C ALA A 58 32.20 -21.51 -10.18
N CYS A 59 33.30 -20.75 -9.98
CA CYS A 59 33.48 -19.91 -8.78
C CYS A 59 32.40 -18.84 -8.66
N THR A 60 32.00 -18.21 -9.76
CA THR A 60 30.96 -17.19 -9.79
C THR A 60 29.60 -17.77 -9.44
N ILE A 61 29.23 -18.92 -10.02
CA ILE A 61 27.99 -19.64 -9.70
C ILE A 61 27.96 -20.00 -8.22
N MET A 62 29.07 -20.54 -7.70
CA MET A 62 29.21 -20.89 -6.29
C MET A 62 29.03 -19.67 -5.38
N ALA A 63 29.68 -18.55 -5.74
CA ALA A 63 29.53 -17.28 -5.00
C ALA A 63 28.09 -16.81 -4.95
N ILE A 64 27.38 -16.88 -6.07
CA ILE A 64 25.95 -16.50 -6.15
C ILE A 64 25.12 -17.41 -5.23
N VAL A 65 25.34 -18.74 -5.26
CA VAL A 65 24.58 -19.68 -4.44
C VAL A 65 24.81 -19.42 -2.95
N ILE A 66 26.07 -19.24 -2.52
CA ILE A 66 26.40 -18.93 -1.14
C ILE A 66 25.78 -17.59 -0.73
N TRP A 67 25.94 -16.56 -1.57
CA TRP A 67 25.42 -15.22 -1.32
C TRP A 67 23.89 -15.22 -1.15
N LEU A 68 23.15 -15.89 -2.03
CA LEU A 68 21.71 -16.05 -1.91
C LEU A 68 21.35 -16.83 -0.62
N THR A 69 22.07 -17.87 -0.29
CA THR A 69 21.84 -18.64 0.95
C THR A 69 22.02 -17.75 2.18
N VAL A 70 23.06 -16.92 2.22
CA VAL A 70 23.27 -15.94 3.31
C VAL A 70 22.11 -14.94 3.39
N ILE A 71 21.66 -14.39 2.26
CA ILE A 71 20.54 -13.44 2.23
C ILE A 71 19.27 -14.10 2.77
N TYR A 72 18.92 -15.29 2.30
CA TYR A 72 17.73 -16.01 2.77
C TYR A 72 17.84 -16.35 4.25
N THR A 73 19.01 -16.73 4.75
CA THR A 73 19.25 -16.98 6.17
C THR A 73 19.05 -15.71 7.00
N LEU A 74 19.63 -14.60 6.59
CA LEU A 74 19.47 -13.30 7.28
C LEU A 74 18.00 -12.86 7.30
N ARG A 75 17.29 -12.98 6.19
CA ARG A 75 15.85 -12.67 6.09
C ARG A 75 15.00 -13.54 6.99
N TYR A 76 15.27 -14.84 6.98
CA TYR A 76 14.53 -15.78 7.82
C TYR A 76 14.79 -15.52 9.30
N THR A 77 16.04 -15.25 9.68
CA THR A 77 16.40 -14.87 11.06
C THR A 77 15.71 -13.58 11.47
N LEU A 78 15.72 -12.55 10.60
CA LEU A 78 15.01 -11.30 10.86
C LEU A 78 13.51 -11.53 11.00
N LYS A 79 12.92 -12.38 10.14
CA LYS A 79 11.52 -12.77 10.24
C LYS A 79 11.17 -13.41 11.57
N LEU A 80 12.00 -14.34 12.05
CA LEU A 80 11.82 -14.99 13.36
C LEU A 80 11.91 -13.97 14.51
N LEU A 81 12.87 -13.04 14.44
CA LEU A 81 12.99 -11.97 15.42
C LEU A 81 11.76 -11.06 15.43
N LEU A 82 11.24 -10.68 14.26
CA LEU A 82 10.04 -9.84 14.14
C LEU A 82 8.75 -10.55 14.60
N MET A 83 8.76 -11.86 14.78
CA MET A 83 7.65 -12.59 15.43
C MET A 83 7.59 -12.39 16.95
N TYR A 84 8.65 -11.87 17.58
CA TYR A 84 8.64 -11.56 19.00
C TYR A 84 7.72 -10.38 19.30
N LYS A 85 6.68 -10.63 20.08
CA LYS A 85 5.67 -9.63 20.45
C LYS A 85 5.85 -9.02 21.83
N GLY A 86 6.83 -9.52 22.63
CA GLY A 86 7.03 -9.07 24.01
C GLY A 86 7.25 -7.57 24.16
N TRP A 87 7.86 -6.93 23.16
CA TRP A 87 8.07 -5.48 23.13
C TRP A 87 6.76 -4.66 23.16
N MET A 88 5.65 -5.21 22.70
CA MET A 88 4.32 -4.55 22.71
C MET A 88 3.75 -4.45 24.13
N TYR A 89 4.14 -5.35 25.01
CA TYR A 89 3.65 -5.45 26.38
C TYR A 89 4.59 -4.83 27.41
N GLU A 90 5.70 -4.25 26.98
CA GLU A 90 6.60 -3.50 27.86
C GLU A 90 5.88 -2.28 28.42
N GLN A 91 6.00 -2.09 29.73
CA GLN A 91 5.33 -0.99 30.41
C GLN A 91 5.97 0.35 30.03
N ARG A 92 5.17 1.28 29.51
CA ARG A 92 5.61 2.64 29.15
C ARG A 92 5.56 3.57 30.35
N GLY A 93 6.59 4.40 30.52
CA GLY A 93 6.64 5.42 31.58
C GLY A 93 8.07 5.89 31.85
N LYS A 94 8.23 7.12 32.41
CA LYS A 94 9.54 7.78 32.63
C LYS A 94 10.52 6.98 33.50
N ASN A 95 10.06 6.07 34.37
CA ASN A 95 10.90 5.33 35.33
C ASN A 95 10.86 3.79 35.12
N ARG A 96 10.38 3.29 34.01
CA ARG A 96 10.26 1.84 33.81
C ARG A 96 11.32 1.32 32.85
N GLN A 97 12.08 0.33 33.30
CA GLN A 97 13.15 -0.27 32.52
C GLN A 97 12.56 -1.34 31.60
N VAL A 98 12.94 -1.28 30.32
CA VAL A 98 12.67 -2.33 29.33
C VAL A 98 13.36 -3.61 29.77
N SER A 99 12.70 -4.76 29.65
CA SER A 99 13.26 -6.05 30.04
C SER A 99 14.54 -6.39 29.28
N LEU A 100 15.44 -7.16 29.90
CA LEU A 100 16.68 -7.57 29.25
C LEU A 100 16.42 -8.36 27.94
N LYS A 101 15.37 -9.17 27.92
CA LYS A 101 14.97 -9.93 26.73
C LYS A 101 14.63 -9.01 25.56
N THR A 102 13.88 -7.94 25.80
CA THR A 102 13.53 -6.95 24.79
C THR A 102 14.74 -6.12 24.37
N LYS A 103 15.66 -5.80 25.28
CA LYS A 103 16.92 -5.10 24.96
C LYS A 103 17.81 -5.94 24.03
N LEU A 104 17.98 -7.24 24.32
CA LEU A 104 18.75 -8.17 23.47
C LEU A 104 18.10 -8.34 22.11
N TRP A 105 16.78 -8.47 22.07
CA TRP A 105 16.02 -8.51 20.84
C TRP A 105 16.19 -7.25 19.99
N LEU A 106 16.08 -6.05 20.60
CA LEU A 106 16.32 -4.77 19.94
C LEU A 106 17.71 -4.72 19.30
N LEU A 107 18.74 -5.15 20.04
CA LEU A 107 20.11 -5.20 19.55
C LEU A 107 20.24 -6.15 18.35
N ALA A 108 19.68 -7.34 18.46
CA ALA A 108 19.73 -8.34 17.38
C ALA A 108 19.03 -7.85 16.11
N VAL A 109 17.82 -7.27 16.22
CA VAL A 109 17.12 -6.68 15.08
C VAL A 109 17.92 -5.53 14.47
N LYS A 110 18.48 -4.65 15.29
CA LYS A 110 19.31 -3.53 14.82
C LYS A 110 20.54 -4.00 14.06
N ILE A 111 21.27 -4.98 14.57
CA ILE A 111 22.46 -5.55 13.89
C ILE A 111 22.07 -6.15 12.55
N LEU A 112 21.02 -6.97 12.49
CA LEU A 112 20.59 -7.61 11.25
C LEU A 112 20.01 -6.64 10.22
N SER A 113 19.36 -5.56 10.68
CA SER A 113 18.80 -4.52 9.80
C SER A 113 19.86 -3.50 9.34
N SER A 114 21.03 -3.46 9.98
CA SER A 114 22.09 -2.46 9.72
C SER A 114 23.02 -2.84 8.58
N GLY A 115 22.65 -3.74 7.68
CA GLY A 115 23.47 -4.32 6.61
C GLY A 115 24.15 -3.35 5.61
N GLY A 116 24.44 -2.12 6.02
CA GLY A 116 25.23 -1.13 5.29
C GLY A 116 24.45 -0.28 4.27
N ASN A 117 23.25 -0.66 3.91
CA ASN A 117 22.39 0.11 3.00
C ASN A 117 21.15 0.64 3.72
N LYS A 118 20.82 1.91 3.44
CA LYS A 118 19.54 2.48 3.86
C LYS A 118 18.39 1.66 3.26
N PRO A 119 17.41 1.20 4.07
CA PRO A 119 16.29 0.44 3.56
C PRO A 119 15.43 1.30 2.63
N LEU A 120 15.00 0.73 1.53
CA LEU A 120 14.05 1.29 0.57
C LEU A 120 12.65 0.75 0.85
N LEU A 121 11.65 1.27 0.14
CA LEU A 121 10.22 1.03 0.39
C LEU A 121 9.83 -0.43 0.64
N TYR A 122 10.36 -1.36 -0.13
CA TYR A 122 10.02 -2.79 -0.05
C TYR A 122 11.11 -3.67 0.56
N SER A 123 12.15 -3.08 1.14
CA SER A 123 13.31 -3.82 1.66
C SER A 123 12.93 -4.88 2.70
N TYR A 124 11.95 -4.61 3.53
CA TYR A 124 11.51 -5.52 4.59
C TYR A 124 10.45 -6.54 4.18
N GLN A 125 9.83 -6.40 2.98
CA GLN A 125 8.69 -7.25 2.58
C GLN A 125 9.00 -8.75 2.65
N GLY A 126 10.21 -9.17 2.27
CA GLY A 126 10.65 -10.56 2.36
C GLY A 126 10.92 -11.07 3.79
N SER A 127 11.01 -10.17 4.76
CA SER A 127 11.34 -10.47 6.17
C SER A 127 10.15 -10.24 7.11
N LEU A 128 9.00 -9.80 6.60
CA LEU A 128 7.82 -9.61 7.44
C LEU A 128 7.23 -10.96 7.89
N PRO A 129 6.81 -11.09 9.16
CA PRO A 129 6.06 -12.23 9.63
C PRO A 129 4.74 -12.39 8.87
N ARG A 130 4.34 -13.62 8.63
CA ARG A 130 3.00 -13.90 8.10
C ARG A 130 1.97 -13.79 9.22
N LEU A 131 0.73 -13.47 8.85
CA LEU A 131 -0.39 -13.51 9.78
C LEU A 131 -0.55 -14.94 10.33
N PRO A 132 -0.56 -15.13 11.65
CA PRO A 132 -0.74 -16.46 12.23
C PRO A 132 -2.15 -16.96 11.96
N LEU A 133 -2.25 -18.23 11.56
CA LEU A 133 -3.53 -18.89 11.36
C LEU A 133 -4.03 -19.45 12.70
N PRO A 134 -5.15 -18.95 13.26
CA PRO A 134 -5.69 -19.45 14.50
C PRO A 134 -6.27 -20.87 14.30
N PRO A 135 -6.18 -21.77 15.29
CA PRO A 135 -6.86 -23.05 15.24
C PRO A 135 -8.38 -22.89 15.31
N VAL A 136 -9.12 -23.86 14.78
CA VAL A 136 -10.59 -23.86 14.78
C VAL A 136 -11.17 -23.67 16.18
N GLU A 137 -10.59 -24.34 17.18
CA GLU A 137 -11.00 -24.26 18.57
C GLU A 137 -11.02 -22.80 19.09
N GLU A 138 -9.92 -22.09 18.87
CA GLU A 138 -9.81 -20.69 19.28
C GLU A 138 -10.75 -19.79 18.49
N THR A 139 -10.93 -20.07 17.20
CA THR A 139 -11.86 -19.33 16.33
C THR A 139 -13.31 -19.46 16.83
N MET A 140 -13.74 -20.69 17.13
CA MET A 140 -15.08 -20.93 17.66
C MET A 140 -15.30 -20.30 19.02
N LYS A 141 -14.31 -20.39 19.93
CA LYS A 141 -14.38 -19.72 21.23
C LYS A 141 -14.53 -18.21 21.11
N ARG A 142 -13.80 -17.58 20.21
CA ARG A 142 -13.92 -16.14 19.95
C ARG A 142 -15.27 -15.79 19.32
N TYR A 143 -15.73 -16.59 18.37
CA TYR A 143 -17.02 -16.43 17.74
C TYR A 143 -18.15 -16.46 18.79
N LEU A 144 -18.24 -17.51 19.60
CA LEU A 144 -19.24 -17.65 20.65
C LEU A 144 -19.20 -16.47 21.63
N ARG A 145 -18.00 -16.02 22.02
CA ARG A 145 -17.85 -14.85 22.86
C ARG A 145 -18.37 -13.56 22.20
N SER A 146 -18.14 -13.39 20.88
CA SER A 146 -18.57 -12.18 20.16
C SER A 146 -20.08 -12.11 19.95
N VAL A 147 -20.74 -13.25 19.78
CA VAL A 147 -22.20 -13.30 19.56
C VAL A 147 -23.01 -13.37 20.85
N ARG A 148 -22.38 -13.71 22.00
CA ARG A 148 -23.06 -13.82 23.29
C ARG A 148 -23.94 -12.61 23.68
N PRO A 149 -23.48 -11.36 23.50
CA PRO A 149 -24.30 -10.19 23.85
C PRO A 149 -25.43 -9.90 22.85
N LEU A 150 -25.48 -10.58 21.70
CA LEU A 150 -26.46 -10.35 20.64
C LEU A 150 -27.71 -11.24 20.78
N TYR A 151 -27.62 -12.32 21.57
CA TYR A 151 -28.64 -13.35 21.68
C TYR A 151 -29.09 -13.55 23.14
N ASP A 152 -30.37 -13.89 23.33
CA ASP A 152 -30.89 -14.41 24.58
C ASP A 152 -30.34 -15.83 24.86
N ASP A 153 -30.64 -16.38 26.06
CA ASP A 153 -30.04 -17.66 26.47
C ASP A 153 -30.53 -18.84 25.62
N GLU A 154 -31.76 -18.81 25.13
CA GLU A 154 -32.33 -19.87 24.29
C GLU A 154 -31.68 -19.84 22.89
N GLN A 155 -31.61 -18.66 22.30
CA GLN A 155 -30.97 -18.45 20.99
C GLN A 155 -29.46 -18.76 21.04
N TYR A 156 -28.80 -18.32 22.12
CA TYR A 156 -27.35 -18.59 22.29
C TYR A 156 -27.06 -20.08 22.40
N THR A 157 -27.88 -20.85 23.14
CA THR A 157 -27.72 -22.31 23.23
C THR A 157 -27.83 -22.98 21.85
N LYS A 158 -28.74 -22.51 21.00
CA LYS A 158 -28.85 -22.98 19.60
C LYS A 158 -27.60 -22.68 18.80
N VAL A 159 -27.08 -21.45 18.93
CA VAL A 159 -25.83 -21.02 18.24
C VAL A 159 -24.61 -21.84 18.73
N GLU A 160 -24.53 -22.09 20.02
CA GLU A 160 -23.45 -22.89 20.62
C GLU A 160 -23.46 -24.33 20.06
N LYS A 161 -24.65 -24.95 20.00
CA LYS A 161 -24.78 -26.27 19.38
C LYS A 161 -24.38 -26.30 17.91
N LEU A 162 -24.82 -25.33 17.11
CA LEU A 162 -24.41 -25.21 15.69
C LEU A 162 -22.91 -24.97 15.53
N ALA A 163 -22.30 -24.17 16.40
CA ALA A 163 -20.86 -23.95 16.41
C ALA A 163 -20.08 -25.23 16.74
N GLU A 164 -20.61 -26.05 17.64
CA GLU A 164 -20.04 -27.35 17.99
C GLU A 164 -20.15 -28.37 16.83
N GLU A 165 -21.30 -28.44 16.19
CA GLU A 165 -21.51 -29.26 14.98
C GLU A 165 -20.57 -28.85 13.84
N PHE A 166 -20.42 -27.54 13.60
CA PHE A 166 -19.47 -27.01 12.62
C PHE A 166 -18.04 -27.38 12.97
N ARG A 167 -17.61 -27.18 14.24
CA ARG A 167 -16.27 -27.49 14.73
C ARG A 167 -15.92 -28.96 14.50
N ASN A 168 -16.82 -29.86 14.86
CA ASN A 168 -16.62 -31.30 14.76
C ASN A 168 -16.81 -31.85 13.34
N GLY A 169 -17.43 -31.08 12.45
CA GLY A 169 -17.72 -31.44 11.07
C GLY A 169 -16.75 -30.83 10.05
N ILE A 170 -17.27 -29.90 9.24
CA ILE A 170 -16.56 -29.34 8.07
C ILE A 170 -15.36 -28.46 8.44
N ALA A 171 -15.33 -27.86 9.65
CA ALA A 171 -14.28 -26.94 10.07
C ALA A 171 -12.88 -27.54 9.97
N THR A 172 -12.70 -28.84 10.25
CA THR A 172 -11.42 -29.52 10.14
C THR A 172 -10.89 -29.54 8.71
N LYS A 173 -11.77 -29.76 7.72
CA LYS A 173 -11.41 -29.73 6.29
C LYS A 173 -11.04 -28.30 5.85
N LEU A 174 -11.83 -27.32 6.25
CA LEU A 174 -11.57 -25.91 5.96
C LEU A 174 -10.26 -25.42 6.58
N GLN A 175 -9.96 -25.84 7.81
CA GLN A 175 -8.69 -25.54 8.48
C GLN A 175 -7.49 -26.08 7.70
N ARG A 176 -7.56 -27.32 7.20
CA ARG A 176 -6.50 -27.90 6.37
C ARG A 176 -6.30 -27.10 5.07
N TYR A 177 -7.37 -26.71 4.42
CA TYR A 177 -7.31 -25.85 3.24
C TYR A 177 -6.65 -24.49 3.55
N LEU A 178 -7.01 -23.85 4.67
CA LEU A 178 -6.41 -22.59 5.10
C LEU A 178 -4.91 -22.76 5.42
N VAL A 179 -4.52 -23.87 6.07
CA VAL A 179 -3.10 -24.19 6.30
C VAL A 179 -2.35 -24.29 4.99
N LEU A 180 -2.87 -25.03 4.02
CA LEU A 180 -2.27 -25.15 2.70
C LEU A 180 -2.18 -23.75 2.03
N LYS A 181 -3.27 -22.98 1.99
CA LYS A 181 -3.26 -21.60 1.43
C LYS A 181 -2.20 -20.73 2.10
N SER A 182 -2.00 -20.83 3.42
CA SER A 182 -1.03 -20.04 4.16
C SER A 182 0.43 -20.34 3.80
N TRP A 183 0.74 -21.48 3.17
CA TRP A 183 2.10 -21.83 2.79
C TRP A 183 2.64 -21.03 1.61
N TRP A 184 1.79 -20.68 0.65
CA TRP A 184 2.20 -19.92 -0.54
C TRP A 184 1.68 -18.47 -0.57
N SER A 185 0.59 -18.16 0.15
CA SER A 185 0.09 -16.80 0.24
C SER A 185 0.94 -15.95 1.19
N SER A 186 1.19 -14.71 0.83
CA SER A 186 1.80 -13.74 1.75
C SER A 186 0.89 -13.46 2.96
N ASN A 187 -0.41 -13.40 2.71
CA ASN A 187 -1.47 -13.34 3.72
C ASN A 187 -2.66 -14.17 3.22
N TYR A 188 -3.12 -15.13 4.03
CA TYR A 188 -4.17 -16.08 3.64
C TYR A 188 -5.58 -15.48 3.63
N VAL A 189 -5.79 -14.31 4.21
CA VAL A 189 -7.12 -13.71 4.38
C VAL A 189 -7.31 -12.41 3.59
N SER A 190 -6.25 -11.73 3.16
CA SER A 190 -6.35 -10.38 2.59
C SER A 190 -7.22 -10.32 1.33
N ASP A 191 -7.12 -11.29 0.44
CA ASP A 191 -7.92 -11.37 -0.78
C ASP A 191 -9.42 -11.53 -0.48
N TRP A 192 -9.76 -12.39 0.46
CA TRP A 192 -11.15 -12.57 0.91
C TRP A 192 -11.67 -11.38 1.68
N TRP A 193 -10.83 -10.78 2.56
CA TRP A 193 -11.20 -9.57 3.30
C TRP A 193 -11.53 -8.44 2.32
N GLU A 194 -10.65 -8.20 1.35
CA GLU A 194 -10.86 -7.19 0.31
C GLU A 194 -12.16 -7.45 -0.45
N GLU A 195 -12.36 -8.68 -0.93
CA GLU A 195 -13.55 -9.04 -1.68
C GLU A 195 -14.83 -8.90 -0.86
N TYR A 196 -14.91 -9.52 0.32
CA TYR A 196 -16.16 -9.60 1.08
C TYR A 196 -16.49 -8.33 1.85
N VAL A 197 -15.49 -7.63 2.36
CA VAL A 197 -15.73 -6.43 3.17
C VAL A 197 -15.90 -5.19 2.30
N TYR A 198 -15.09 -5.05 1.25
CA TYR A 198 -15.08 -3.82 0.46
C TYR A 198 -15.73 -3.97 -0.93
N LEU A 199 -15.45 -5.04 -1.67
CA LEU A 199 -15.81 -5.12 -3.08
C LEU A 199 -17.19 -5.73 -3.33
N ARG A 200 -17.69 -6.61 -2.46
CA ARG A 200 -19.05 -7.19 -2.55
C ARG A 200 -20.10 -6.34 -1.86
N GLY A 201 -19.75 -5.34 -1.07
CA GLY A 201 -20.71 -4.42 -0.50
C GLY A 201 -21.50 -3.70 -1.59
N ARG A 202 -22.85 -3.70 -1.49
CA ARG A 202 -23.71 -3.00 -2.46
C ARG A 202 -24.26 -1.69 -1.91
N SER A 203 -23.92 -1.35 -0.67
CA SER A 203 -24.22 -0.05 -0.07
C SER A 203 -23.40 1.07 -0.75
N PRO A 204 -23.86 2.32 -0.74
CA PRO A 204 -23.10 3.45 -1.21
C PRO A 204 -21.73 3.53 -0.50
N LEU A 205 -20.68 3.95 -1.22
CA LEU A 205 -19.35 4.14 -0.64
C LEU A 205 -19.34 5.29 0.37
N ILE A 206 -20.10 6.33 0.08
CA ILE A 206 -20.22 7.54 0.89
C ILE A 206 -20.65 7.17 2.31
N VAL A 207 -19.89 7.61 3.31
CA VAL A 207 -20.02 7.38 4.75
C VAL A 207 -19.72 5.93 5.17
N ASN A 208 -20.00 4.94 4.33
CA ASN A 208 -19.85 3.54 4.73
C ASN A 208 -18.40 3.04 4.68
N SER A 209 -17.60 3.48 3.69
CA SER A 209 -16.22 3.01 3.54
C SER A 209 -15.22 4.12 3.17
N ASN A 210 -15.68 5.33 2.88
CA ASN A 210 -14.79 6.45 2.65
C ASN A 210 -14.42 7.17 3.96
N PHE A 211 -13.33 7.93 3.91
CA PHE A 211 -12.87 8.78 5.00
C PHE A 211 -12.30 10.08 4.45
N TYR A 212 -12.11 11.07 5.31
CA TYR A 212 -11.57 12.36 4.92
C TYR A 212 -10.44 12.80 5.83
N GLY A 213 -9.63 13.74 5.33
CA GLY A 213 -8.65 14.47 6.13
C GLY A 213 -8.79 15.96 5.87
N ILE A 214 -8.65 16.74 6.94
CA ILE A 214 -8.70 18.20 6.90
C ILE A 214 -7.29 18.80 6.88
N ASP A 215 -7.19 20.05 6.44
CA ASP A 215 -5.96 20.86 6.45
C ASP A 215 -5.48 21.14 7.90
N ALA A 216 -4.26 21.63 8.02
CA ALA A 216 -3.76 22.22 9.26
C ALA A 216 -4.57 23.51 9.57
N ILE A 217 -5.60 23.37 10.40
CA ILE A 217 -6.62 24.38 10.63
C ILE A 217 -6.10 25.72 11.14
N LEU A 218 -4.95 25.72 11.85
CA LEU A 218 -4.33 26.92 12.42
C LEU A 218 -3.43 27.67 11.42
N MET A 219 -3.17 27.11 10.24
CA MET A 219 -2.28 27.70 9.24
C MET A 219 -2.91 27.64 7.85
N SER A 220 -2.95 28.79 7.18
CA SER A 220 -3.30 28.88 5.77
C SER A 220 -2.14 29.56 5.01
N PRO A 221 -1.32 28.80 4.25
CA PRO A 221 -0.15 29.36 3.56
C PRO A 221 -0.51 30.38 2.48
N THR A 222 -1.68 30.24 1.88
CA THR A 222 -2.23 31.16 0.85
C THR A 222 -3.74 31.05 0.80
N GLN A 223 -4.39 32.14 0.41
CA GLN A 223 -5.84 32.16 0.12
C GLN A 223 -6.15 31.89 -1.36
N SER A 224 -5.14 31.81 -2.22
CA SER A 224 -5.32 31.46 -3.63
C SER A 224 -5.57 29.97 -3.78
N GLN A 225 -6.77 29.62 -4.24
CA GLN A 225 -7.17 28.24 -4.54
C GLN A 225 -6.26 27.60 -5.59
N ALA A 226 -5.99 28.30 -6.69
CA ALA A 226 -5.16 27.82 -7.78
C ALA A 226 -3.70 27.57 -7.33
N ALA A 227 -3.11 28.50 -6.58
CA ALA A 227 -1.76 28.38 -6.06
C ALA A 227 -1.64 27.21 -5.06
N ARG A 228 -2.62 27.07 -4.16
CA ARG A 228 -2.65 25.98 -3.19
C ARG A 228 -2.79 24.62 -3.88
N ALA A 229 -3.71 24.52 -4.86
CA ALA A 229 -3.89 23.31 -5.65
C ALA A 229 -2.62 22.93 -6.40
N ALA A 230 -1.98 23.88 -7.08
CA ALA A 230 -0.77 23.64 -7.85
C ALA A 230 0.39 23.09 -6.98
N MET A 231 0.62 23.69 -5.82
CA MET A 231 1.66 23.26 -4.90
C MET A 231 1.41 21.82 -4.37
N ILE A 232 0.20 21.55 -3.94
CA ILE A 232 -0.16 20.23 -3.39
C ILE A 232 -0.15 19.15 -4.49
N ILE A 233 -0.69 19.45 -5.69
CA ILE A 233 -0.64 18.53 -6.84
C ILE A 233 0.82 18.19 -7.16
N HIS A 234 1.70 19.20 -7.26
CA HIS A 234 3.12 18.99 -7.54
C HIS A 234 3.78 18.11 -6.47
N THR A 235 3.52 18.38 -5.20
CA THR A 235 4.06 17.59 -4.07
C THR A 235 3.57 16.14 -4.09
N CYS A 236 2.27 15.91 -4.36
CA CYS A 236 1.71 14.57 -4.52
C CYS A 236 2.36 13.81 -5.68
N LEU A 237 2.66 14.48 -6.79
CA LEU A 237 3.37 13.87 -7.93
C LEU A 237 4.84 13.53 -7.62
N GLN A 238 5.51 14.37 -6.83
CA GLN A 238 6.84 14.04 -6.31
C GLN A 238 6.79 12.81 -5.40
N TYR A 239 5.81 12.76 -4.49
CA TYR A 239 5.61 11.61 -3.62
C TYR A 239 5.29 10.32 -4.41
N ARG A 240 4.39 10.40 -5.40
CA ARG A 240 4.13 9.32 -6.35
C ARG A 240 5.43 8.80 -6.99
N ARG A 241 6.30 9.72 -7.45
CA ARG A 241 7.58 9.37 -8.07
C ARG A 241 8.52 8.63 -7.11
N LEU A 242 8.53 8.98 -5.82
CA LEU A 242 9.30 8.24 -4.80
C LEU A 242 8.78 6.80 -4.64
N ILE A 243 7.46 6.61 -4.66
CA ILE A 243 6.84 5.28 -4.59
C ILE A 243 7.19 4.47 -5.84
N GLU A 244 6.97 5.01 -7.04
CA GLU A 244 7.24 4.33 -8.32
C GLU A 244 8.73 3.93 -8.46
N ARG A 245 9.63 4.76 -7.96
CA ARG A 245 11.07 4.48 -7.92
C ARG A 245 11.48 3.60 -6.75
N GLN A 246 10.56 3.32 -5.83
CA GLN A 246 10.82 2.60 -4.58
C GLN A 246 11.87 3.30 -3.69
N GLU A 247 11.95 4.62 -3.75
CA GLU A 247 12.91 5.45 -3.01
C GLU A 247 12.36 5.91 -1.66
N LEU A 248 11.05 5.79 -1.44
CA LEU A 248 10.42 6.12 -0.17
C LEU A 248 10.96 5.22 0.94
N GLU A 249 11.15 5.80 2.12
CA GLU A 249 11.59 5.04 3.28
C GLU A 249 10.41 4.22 3.84
N PRO A 250 10.66 2.97 4.28
CA PRO A 250 9.62 2.18 4.94
C PRO A 250 9.27 2.79 6.30
N ILE A 251 8.01 2.68 6.69
CA ILE A 251 7.58 3.12 8.02
C ILE A 251 8.06 2.10 9.05
N LEU A 252 8.79 2.60 10.08
CA LEU A 252 9.29 1.81 11.18
C LEU A 252 8.64 2.27 12.49
N ILE A 253 7.93 1.39 13.18
CA ILE A 253 7.43 1.66 14.53
C ILE A 253 8.64 1.80 15.45
N GLN A 254 8.72 2.92 16.18
CA GLN A 254 9.84 3.26 17.08
C GLN A 254 11.21 3.16 16.38
N GLY A 255 11.27 3.40 15.07
CA GLY A 255 12.50 3.34 14.28
C GLY A 255 13.08 1.93 14.07
N LEU A 256 12.33 0.87 14.40
CA LEU A 256 12.87 -0.50 14.37
C LEU A 256 11.95 -1.54 13.72
N VAL A 257 10.65 -1.55 14.05
CA VAL A 257 9.72 -2.58 13.58
C VAL A 257 9.06 -2.15 12.27
N PRO A 258 9.37 -2.80 11.13
CA PRO A 258 8.85 -2.39 9.84
C PRO A 258 7.37 -2.73 9.69
N LEU A 259 6.62 -1.79 9.10
CA LEU A 259 5.27 -2.02 8.61
C LEU A 259 5.29 -2.58 7.19
N CYS A 260 4.19 -3.23 6.80
CA CYS A 260 3.99 -3.67 5.42
C CYS A 260 3.82 -2.46 4.50
N SER A 261 4.59 -2.43 3.42
CA SER A 261 4.55 -1.36 2.42
C SER A 261 3.74 -1.74 1.16
N TRP A 262 3.08 -2.88 1.15
CA TRP A 262 2.41 -3.42 -0.05
C TRP A 262 1.38 -2.46 -0.66
N GLN A 263 0.58 -1.79 0.17
CA GLN A 263 -0.51 -0.92 -0.27
C GLN A 263 -0.05 0.41 -0.89
N TYR A 264 1.21 0.80 -0.74
CA TYR A 264 1.71 2.03 -1.40
C TYR A 264 1.52 2.01 -2.92
N GLU A 265 1.56 0.84 -3.56
CA GLU A 265 1.33 0.71 -5.00
C GLU A 265 -0.06 1.20 -5.42
N ARG A 266 -1.05 1.09 -4.53
CA ARG A 266 -2.45 1.42 -4.83
C ARG A 266 -2.84 2.87 -4.57
N VAL A 267 -1.99 3.66 -3.92
CA VAL A 267 -2.29 5.06 -3.56
C VAL A 267 -2.56 5.91 -4.80
N PHE A 268 -1.79 5.73 -5.86
CA PHE A 268 -1.94 6.46 -7.11
C PHE A 268 -2.38 5.54 -8.25
N ASN A 269 -2.92 6.14 -9.33
CA ASN A 269 -3.26 5.44 -10.58
C ASN A 269 -4.25 4.29 -10.41
N THR A 270 -4.98 4.26 -9.35
CA THR A 270 -5.84 3.13 -8.99
C THR A 270 -7.28 3.58 -8.97
N THR A 271 -8.16 2.74 -9.47
CA THR A 271 -9.60 3.01 -9.50
C THR A 271 -10.38 1.72 -9.20
N ARG A 272 -11.52 1.90 -8.57
CA ARG A 272 -12.53 0.86 -8.41
C ARG A 272 -13.42 0.87 -9.65
N VAL A 273 -13.62 -0.27 -10.23
CA VAL A 273 -14.51 -0.48 -11.37
C VAL A 273 -15.74 -1.21 -10.85
N PRO A 274 -16.93 -0.59 -10.86
CA PRO A 274 -18.13 -1.19 -10.35
C PRO A 274 -18.54 -2.42 -11.18
N GLY A 275 -18.98 -3.45 -10.50
CA GLY A 275 -19.51 -4.68 -11.06
C GLY A 275 -20.89 -4.99 -10.49
N VAL A 276 -21.61 -5.94 -11.10
CA VAL A 276 -22.96 -6.32 -10.64
C VAL A 276 -22.90 -7.01 -9.28
N GLU A 277 -22.04 -8.00 -9.11
CA GLU A 277 -21.89 -8.77 -7.86
C GLU A 277 -20.68 -8.31 -7.04
N THR A 278 -19.58 -8.01 -7.72
CA THR A 278 -18.30 -7.66 -7.10
C THR A 278 -17.61 -6.60 -7.93
N ASP A 279 -17.11 -5.55 -7.27
CA ASP A 279 -16.30 -4.53 -7.90
C ASP A 279 -14.87 -5.04 -8.12
N LYS A 280 -14.10 -4.33 -8.93
CA LYS A 280 -12.69 -4.66 -9.20
C LYS A 280 -11.80 -3.45 -8.95
N ILE A 281 -10.66 -3.68 -8.30
CA ILE A 281 -9.61 -2.68 -8.19
C ILE A 281 -8.68 -2.82 -9.39
N VAL A 282 -8.45 -1.72 -10.11
CA VAL A 282 -7.60 -1.65 -11.29
C VAL A 282 -6.52 -0.60 -11.10
N HIS A 283 -5.26 -1.02 -11.23
CA HIS A 283 -4.09 -0.14 -11.19
C HIS A 283 -3.55 0.08 -12.61
N TYR A 284 -3.20 1.34 -12.95
CA TYR A 284 -2.68 1.73 -14.25
C TYR A 284 -1.21 2.17 -14.16
N ASN A 285 -0.32 1.56 -14.94
CA ASN A 285 1.13 1.75 -14.83
C ASN A 285 1.66 3.05 -15.46
N ASP A 286 1.01 3.59 -16.48
CA ASP A 286 1.49 4.77 -17.23
C ASP A 286 0.47 5.90 -17.27
N THR A 287 0.28 6.54 -16.13
CA THR A 287 -0.62 7.68 -16.01
C THR A 287 0.14 9.00 -16.07
N LYS A 288 -0.21 9.87 -17.02
CA LYS A 288 0.44 11.17 -17.26
C LYS A 288 -0.49 12.37 -17.05
N HIS A 289 -1.66 12.17 -16.44
CA HIS A 289 -2.65 13.21 -16.22
C HIS A 289 -3.37 13.02 -14.88
N ILE A 290 -3.94 14.09 -14.41
CA ILE A 290 -4.95 14.12 -13.36
C ILE A 290 -6.29 14.55 -13.94
N VAL A 291 -7.35 14.36 -13.18
CA VAL A 291 -8.65 14.90 -13.53
C VAL A 291 -9.07 15.92 -12.47
N VAL A 292 -9.52 17.07 -12.94
CA VAL A 292 -9.99 18.18 -12.12
C VAL A 292 -11.50 18.35 -12.31
N TYR A 293 -12.24 18.35 -11.22
CA TYR A 293 -13.66 18.64 -11.20
C TYR A 293 -13.88 20.11 -10.79
N HIS A 294 -14.68 20.82 -11.55
CA HIS A 294 -15.15 22.18 -11.20
C HIS A 294 -16.55 22.43 -11.80
N LYS A 295 -17.46 22.92 -11.00
CA LYS A 295 -18.84 23.31 -11.42
C LYS A 295 -19.52 22.33 -12.38
N GLY A 296 -19.56 21.04 -12.02
CA GLY A 296 -20.23 19.98 -12.80
C GLY A 296 -19.43 19.43 -13.99
N ARG A 297 -18.20 19.86 -14.20
CA ARG A 297 -17.35 19.43 -15.32
C ARG A 297 -16.08 18.76 -14.85
N TYR A 298 -15.58 17.82 -15.67
CA TYR A 298 -14.31 17.16 -15.49
C TYR A 298 -13.33 17.62 -16.57
N PHE A 299 -12.16 18.07 -16.13
CA PHE A 299 -11.07 18.54 -16.98
C PHE A 299 -9.90 17.57 -16.89
N LYS A 300 -9.42 17.10 -18.04
CA LYS A 300 -8.19 16.28 -18.10
C LYS A 300 -6.99 17.21 -18.16
N VAL A 301 -6.15 17.16 -17.13
CA VAL A 301 -4.98 18.02 -16.99
C VAL A 301 -3.71 17.18 -17.11
N TYR A 302 -2.89 17.46 -18.12
CA TYR A 302 -1.59 16.79 -18.26
C TYR A 302 -0.60 17.39 -17.26
N ILE A 303 0.12 16.51 -16.57
CA ILE A 303 1.03 16.86 -15.46
C ILE A 303 2.51 16.66 -15.81
N TYR A 304 2.79 16.22 -17.03
CA TYR A 304 4.15 16.03 -17.55
C TYR A 304 4.34 16.77 -18.87
N HIS A 305 5.50 17.40 -19.01
CA HIS A 305 6.03 17.89 -20.26
C HIS A 305 7.44 17.30 -20.46
N GLN A 306 7.68 16.64 -21.59
CA GLN A 306 8.97 16.00 -21.92
C GLN A 306 9.55 15.14 -20.76
N ASN A 307 8.72 14.30 -20.15
CA ASN A 307 9.03 13.46 -18.98
C ASN A 307 9.39 14.21 -17.68
N ARG A 308 9.28 15.53 -17.64
CA ARG A 308 9.38 16.36 -16.43
C ARG A 308 7.99 16.59 -15.85
N ILE A 309 7.87 16.46 -14.52
CA ILE A 309 6.68 16.94 -13.81
C ILE A 309 6.59 18.46 -14.02
N LEU A 310 5.41 18.97 -14.33
CA LEU A 310 5.18 20.40 -14.45
C LEU A 310 5.54 21.14 -13.15
N HIS A 311 6.09 22.32 -13.28
CA HIS A 311 6.35 23.21 -12.14
C HIS A 311 5.03 23.69 -11.50
N PRO A 312 5.01 24.02 -10.20
CA PRO A 312 3.82 24.55 -9.55
C PRO A 312 3.17 25.71 -10.32
N CYS A 313 3.96 26.67 -10.85
CA CYS A 313 3.43 27.77 -11.63
C CYS A 313 2.75 27.32 -12.94
N GLU A 314 3.27 26.29 -13.61
CA GLU A 314 2.64 25.74 -14.82
C GLU A 314 1.31 25.04 -14.49
N ILE A 315 1.22 24.40 -13.33
CA ILE A 315 -0.01 23.78 -12.85
C ILE A 315 -1.00 24.86 -12.39
N GLU A 316 -0.52 25.90 -11.72
CA GLU A 316 -1.35 27.02 -11.25
C GLU A 316 -2.09 27.70 -12.40
N ILE A 317 -1.40 27.98 -13.51
CA ILE A 317 -2.02 28.53 -14.70
C ILE A 317 -3.18 27.67 -15.20
N GLN A 318 -2.99 26.33 -15.25
CA GLN A 318 -4.04 25.40 -15.64
C GLN A 318 -5.21 25.40 -14.66
N MET A 319 -4.94 25.46 -13.35
CA MET A 319 -6.00 25.55 -12.32
C MET A 319 -6.77 26.85 -12.44
N GLN A 320 -6.08 27.96 -12.69
CA GLN A 320 -6.70 29.27 -12.87
C GLN A 320 -7.61 29.30 -14.11
N MET A 321 -7.16 28.74 -15.23
CA MET A 321 -7.97 28.59 -16.45
C MET A 321 -9.25 27.79 -16.21
N ILE A 322 -9.20 26.76 -15.40
CA ILE A 322 -10.37 25.94 -15.03
C ILE A 322 -11.34 26.74 -14.15
N LEU A 323 -10.83 27.52 -13.21
CA LEU A 323 -11.65 28.38 -12.34
C LEU A 323 -12.36 29.49 -13.11
N GLU A 324 -11.76 29.96 -14.17
CA GLU A 324 -12.29 31.01 -15.06
C GLU A 324 -13.25 30.48 -16.15
N ASP A 325 -13.39 29.13 -16.27
CA ASP A 325 -14.30 28.56 -17.25
C ASP A 325 -15.77 28.86 -16.91
N THR A 326 -16.41 29.63 -17.77
CA THR A 326 -17.80 30.06 -17.64
C THR A 326 -18.81 29.13 -18.34
N SER A 327 -18.37 28.01 -18.85
CA SER A 327 -19.24 27.04 -19.51
C SER A 327 -20.36 26.54 -18.58
N ALA A 328 -21.54 26.26 -19.14
CA ALA A 328 -22.68 25.79 -18.37
C ALA A 328 -22.37 24.47 -17.61
N PRO A 329 -22.82 24.31 -16.35
CA PRO A 329 -22.61 23.10 -15.59
C PRO A 329 -23.25 21.88 -16.28
N ALA A 330 -22.61 20.73 -16.15
CA ALA A 330 -23.16 19.49 -16.65
C ALA A 330 -24.34 19.01 -15.75
N PRO A 331 -25.35 18.33 -16.32
CA PRO A 331 -26.48 17.79 -15.55
C PRO A 331 -26.03 16.71 -14.57
N GLU A 332 -26.78 16.53 -13.48
CA GLU A 332 -26.55 15.52 -12.46
C GLU A 332 -26.60 14.10 -13.02
N ARG A 333 -25.76 13.21 -12.49
CA ARG A 333 -25.70 11.80 -12.88
C ARG A 333 -26.60 10.93 -12.01
N THR A 334 -27.57 10.26 -12.60
CA THR A 334 -28.38 9.23 -11.96
C THR A 334 -28.00 7.81 -12.44
N ALA A 335 -28.00 6.83 -11.53
CA ALA A 335 -27.84 5.37 -11.79
C ALA A 335 -26.56 4.95 -12.54
N TRP A 336 -25.41 5.14 -11.90
CA TRP A 336 -24.08 4.99 -12.50
C TRP A 336 -23.72 3.58 -13.03
N ALA A 337 -24.02 2.48 -12.34
CA ALA A 337 -23.56 1.15 -12.73
C ALA A 337 -24.20 0.65 -14.03
N ASN A 338 -25.52 0.83 -14.19
CA ASN A 338 -26.23 0.46 -15.41
C ASN A 338 -25.85 1.40 -16.55
N ALA A 339 -25.79 2.71 -16.29
CA ALA A 339 -25.36 3.71 -17.24
C ALA A 339 -23.94 3.46 -17.78
N ARG A 340 -23.03 2.96 -16.94
CA ARG A 340 -21.67 2.62 -17.36
C ARG A 340 -21.65 1.54 -18.44
N THR A 341 -22.45 0.50 -18.29
CA THR A 341 -22.53 -0.60 -19.24
C THR A 341 -23.26 -0.21 -20.52
N GLU A 342 -24.29 0.62 -20.41
CA GLU A 342 -25.14 1.01 -21.50
C GLU A 342 -24.57 2.15 -22.34
N PHE A 343 -24.05 3.22 -21.68
CA PHE A 343 -23.66 4.46 -22.33
C PHE A 343 -22.15 4.69 -22.46
N PHE A 344 -21.32 3.96 -21.68
CA PHE A 344 -19.87 4.21 -21.61
C PHE A 344 -19.02 3.06 -22.18
N PHE A 345 -19.56 2.16 -22.99
CA PHE A 345 -18.78 1.03 -23.54
C PHE A 345 -18.01 1.40 -24.81
N LYS A 346 -18.34 2.47 -25.52
CA LYS A 346 -17.67 2.91 -26.77
C LYS A 346 -17.71 4.43 -26.99
N GLY A 347 -16.96 4.90 -27.99
CA GLY A 347 -16.99 6.29 -28.47
C GLY A 347 -16.46 7.30 -27.47
N THR A 348 -16.94 8.53 -27.55
CA THR A 348 -16.51 9.65 -26.72
C THR A 348 -16.79 9.42 -25.23
N ASN A 349 -17.91 8.79 -24.91
CA ASN A 349 -18.25 8.47 -23.53
C ASN A 349 -17.23 7.51 -22.92
N ARG A 350 -16.79 6.50 -23.65
CA ARG A 350 -15.72 5.60 -23.19
C ARG A 350 -14.41 6.35 -22.98
N GLN A 351 -14.04 7.24 -23.89
CA GLN A 351 -12.83 8.07 -23.77
C GLN A 351 -12.89 8.98 -22.54
N SER A 352 -14.05 9.57 -22.27
CA SER A 352 -14.28 10.42 -21.10
C SER A 352 -14.16 9.64 -19.80
N LEU A 353 -14.74 8.46 -19.73
CA LEU A 353 -14.63 7.56 -18.59
C LEU A 353 -13.18 7.09 -18.38
N ASP A 354 -12.51 6.66 -19.46
CA ASP A 354 -11.10 6.27 -19.43
C ASP A 354 -10.19 7.41 -18.93
N ALA A 355 -10.50 8.66 -19.27
CA ALA A 355 -9.73 9.80 -18.77
C ALA A 355 -9.82 9.91 -17.23
N VAL A 356 -10.98 9.65 -16.64
CA VAL A 356 -11.15 9.69 -15.19
C VAL A 356 -10.53 8.42 -14.54
N GLU A 357 -10.85 7.24 -15.04
CA GLU A 357 -10.37 5.98 -14.48
C GLU A 357 -8.84 5.86 -14.51
N LYS A 358 -8.22 6.31 -15.61
CA LYS A 358 -6.76 6.28 -15.80
C LYS A 358 -6.03 7.48 -15.19
N ALA A 359 -6.71 8.45 -14.60
CA ALA A 359 -6.06 9.57 -13.93
C ALA A 359 -5.20 9.12 -12.73
N ALA A 360 -4.15 9.85 -12.41
CA ALA A 360 -3.32 9.58 -11.22
C ALA A 360 -4.14 9.71 -9.93
N PHE A 361 -4.94 10.74 -9.83
CA PHE A 361 -5.92 11.03 -8.78
C PHE A 361 -6.91 12.07 -9.29
N VAL A 362 -7.93 12.37 -8.48
CA VAL A 362 -8.93 13.40 -8.78
C VAL A 362 -8.68 14.64 -7.93
N VAL A 363 -8.96 15.80 -8.49
CA VAL A 363 -8.93 17.10 -7.81
C VAL A 363 -10.32 17.71 -7.92
N ALA A 364 -10.85 18.26 -6.84
CA ALA A 364 -12.07 19.05 -6.82
C ALA A 364 -11.72 20.51 -6.45
N LEU A 365 -12.07 21.45 -7.31
CA LEU A 365 -11.99 22.89 -7.06
C LEU A 365 -13.40 23.33 -6.66
N ASP A 366 -13.67 23.38 -5.36
CA ASP A 366 -14.96 23.74 -4.81
C ASP A 366 -15.20 25.25 -4.91
N ASP A 367 -16.44 25.62 -5.06
CA ASP A 367 -16.90 27.01 -5.19
C ASP A 367 -17.33 27.63 -3.86
N ILE A 368 -17.01 27.01 -2.76
CA ILE A 368 -17.33 27.43 -1.39
C ILE A 368 -16.07 27.53 -0.53
N PRO A 369 -16.04 28.40 0.50
CA PRO A 369 -14.96 28.40 1.49
C PRO A 369 -15.12 27.22 2.47
N TYR A 370 -13.99 26.70 2.98
CA TYR A 370 -13.99 25.80 4.14
C TYR A 370 -13.70 26.61 5.38
N GLU A 371 -14.62 26.61 6.32
CA GLU A 371 -14.54 27.47 7.49
C GLU A 371 -14.08 26.70 8.73
N PHE A 372 -13.36 27.41 9.59
CA PHE A 372 -13.01 26.97 10.94
C PHE A 372 -13.11 28.16 11.88
N ASP A 373 -13.73 27.96 13.01
CA ASP A 373 -13.83 28.94 14.09
C ASP A 373 -13.75 28.21 15.44
N GLU A 374 -12.83 28.64 16.31
CA GLU A 374 -12.66 28.01 17.64
C GLU A 374 -13.90 28.14 18.52
N ASN A 375 -14.71 29.18 18.29
CA ASN A 375 -15.93 29.44 19.07
C ASN A 375 -17.19 28.82 18.43
N ASP A 376 -17.09 28.28 17.23
CA ASP A 376 -18.22 27.66 16.50
C ASP A 376 -17.78 26.28 15.91
N PRO A 377 -17.89 25.21 16.70
CA PRO A 377 -17.55 23.85 16.23
C PRO A 377 -18.34 23.40 15.00
N SER A 378 -19.53 23.96 14.77
CA SER A 378 -20.38 23.57 13.63
C SER A 378 -19.74 23.84 12.28
N LYS A 379 -18.84 24.82 12.20
CA LYS A 379 -18.07 25.12 11.00
C LYS A 379 -17.10 23.99 10.64
N LEU A 380 -16.43 23.42 11.65
CA LEU A 380 -15.56 22.26 11.46
C LEU A 380 -16.35 21.01 11.06
N ASP A 381 -17.54 20.80 11.65
CA ASP A 381 -18.44 19.70 11.26
C ASP A 381 -18.90 19.85 9.80
N GLN A 382 -19.25 21.06 9.37
CA GLN A 382 -19.60 21.35 7.98
C GLN A 382 -18.41 21.09 7.04
N TYR A 383 -17.21 21.54 7.42
CA TYR A 383 -15.99 21.27 6.66
C TYR A 383 -15.76 19.76 6.50
N GLY A 384 -15.83 18.99 7.59
CA GLY A 384 -15.72 17.55 7.55
C GLY A 384 -16.78 16.88 6.67
N ASN A 385 -18.03 17.32 6.76
CA ASN A 385 -19.12 16.79 5.94
C ASN A 385 -18.94 17.10 4.44
N ILE A 386 -18.51 18.30 4.08
CA ILE A 386 -18.18 18.67 2.70
C ILE A 386 -17.10 17.76 2.12
N LEU A 387 -16.07 17.45 2.90
CA LEU A 387 -15.00 16.55 2.47
C LEU A 387 -15.46 15.09 2.37
N LEU A 388 -16.27 14.63 3.33
CA LEU A 388 -16.74 13.26 3.38
C LEU A 388 -17.77 12.95 2.28
N CYS A 389 -18.74 13.82 2.08
CA CYS A 389 -19.89 13.58 1.21
C CYS A 389 -19.92 14.48 -0.02
N GLY A 390 -19.47 15.74 0.09
CA GLY A 390 -19.72 16.75 -0.91
C GLY A 390 -21.21 16.88 -1.21
N LYS A 391 -21.53 17.03 -2.48
CA LYS A 391 -22.92 16.96 -3.00
C LYS A 391 -23.28 15.55 -3.52
N GLY A 392 -22.40 14.56 -3.31
CA GLY A 392 -22.57 13.17 -3.76
C GLY A 392 -22.20 12.91 -5.22
N TYR A 393 -22.06 13.95 -6.05
CA TYR A 393 -21.70 13.85 -7.47
C TYR A 393 -20.48 14.72 -7.86
N ASP A 394 -19.97 15.50 -6.95
CA ASP A 394 -18.82 16.40 -7.12
C ASP A 394 -17.48 15.78 -6.67
N ARG A 395 -17.51 14.52 -6.33
CA ARG A 395 -16.37 13.67 -5.98
C ARG A 395 -16.40 12.39 -6.81
N TRP A 396 -15.23 11.83 -7.10
CA TRP A 396 -15.14 10.52 -7.75
C TRP A 396 -14.75 9.45 -6.72
N PHE A 397 -15.74 8.91 -6.02
CA PHE A 397 -15.54 7.96 -4.90
C PHE A 397 -14.91 6.63 -5.32
N ASP A 398 -14.99 6.27 -6.59
CA ASP A 398 -14.32 5.09 -7.16
C ASP A 398 -12.83 5.31 -7.44
N LYS A 399 -12.27 6.50 -7.17
CA LYS A 399 -10.84 6.78 -7.28
C LYS A 399 -10.17 6.63 -5.92
N SER A 400 -8.89 6.25 -5.88
CA SER A 400 -8.14 6.06 -4.64
C SER A 400 -8.26 7.27 -3.69
N PHE A 401 -8.15 8.49 -4.22
CA PHE A 401 -8.44 9.69 -3.46
C PHE A 401 -8.81 10.89 -4.35
N THR A 402 -9.52 11.83 -3.75
CA THR A 402 -9.81 13.16 -4.31
C THR A 402 -9.23 14.22 -3.39
N LEU A 403 -8.42 15.12 -3.93
CA LEU A 403 -7.99 16.34 -3.25
C LEU A 403 -9.03 17.42 -3.45
N CYS A 404 -9.48 18.06 -2.38
CA CYS A 404 -10.52 19.10 -2.41
C CYS A 404 -9.92 20.45 -2.01
N PHE A 405 -10.12 21.47 -2.82
CA PHE A 405 -9.62 22.82 -2.59
C PHE A 405 -10.78 23.80 -2.55
N SER A 406 -10.80 24.64 -1.53
CA SER A 406 -11.81 25.66 -1.31
C SER A 406 -11.43 27.03 -1.89
N THR A 407 -12.40 27.92 -2.02
CA THR A 407 -12.17 29.30 -2.51
C THR A 407 -11.22 30.11 -1.62
N ASN A 408 -11.09 29.77 -0.34
CA ASN A 408 -10.21 30.45 0.62
C ASN A 408 -8.83 29.73 0.78
N GLY A 409 -8.44 28.84 -0.17
CA GLY A 409 -7.15 28.17 -0.18
C GLY A 409 -6.98 27.05 0.83
N ARG A 410 -8.02 26.67 1.58
CA ARG A 410 -8.01 25.48 2.44
C ARG A 410 -8.13 24.22 1.61
N ILE A 411 -7.54 23.15 2.11
CA ILE A 411 -7.51 21.84 1.45
C ILE A 411 -8.11 20.77 2.35
N GLY A 412 -8.69 19.76 1.75
CA GLY A 412 -8.93 18.47 2.36
C GLY A 412 -8.80 17.36 1.33
N PHE A 413 -8.99 16.14 1.78
CA PHE A 413 -9.06 15.01 0.86
C PHE A 413 -10.15 14.03 1.29
N ASN A 414 -10.65 13.31 0.31
CA ASN A 414 -11.52 12.16 0.47
C ASN A 414 -10.83 10.93 -0.10
N ALA A 415 -10.87 9.84 0.63
CA ALA A 415 -10.30 8.57 0.19
C ALA A 415 -11.19 7.41 0.66
N GLU A 416 -10.97 6.23 0.10
CA GLU A 416 -11.75 5.05 0.38
C GLU A 416 -10.87 3.96 1.02
N HIS A 417 -11.41 3.17 1.94
CA HIS A 417 -10.63 2.23 2.77
C HIS A 417 -10.13 0.97 2.04
N SER A 418 -10.61 0.68 0.86
CA SER A 418 -10.23 -0.52 0.11
C SER A 418 -8.85 -0.45 -0.59
N TRP A 419 -8.14 0.68 -0.46
CA TRP A 419 -6.85 0.91 -1.11
C TRP A 419 -5.64 0.53 -0.27
#